data_94207e4185a379cb2b62cb2cbc3a4ad0
#
_entry.id   94207e4185a379cb2b62cb2cbc3a4ad0
#
_cell.length_a   1.000
_cell.length_b   1.000
_cell.length_c   1.000
_cell.angle_alpha   90.00
_cell.angle_beta   90.00
_cell.angle_gamma   90.00
#
_symmetry.space_group_name_H-M   'P 1'
#
loop_
_entity.id
_entity.type
_entity.pdbx_description
1 polymer ?
#
loop_
_entity_poly.entity_id
_entity_poly.type
_entity_poly.pdbx_seq_one_letter_code
_entity_poly.pdbx_strand_id
1 'polypeptide(L)'
;MGTNKRYPDLALGPGYMYDQGDRKVTFSLSFELPIHSHNAGGIARARADRDRVIAETEVLEASITAEVDKAADQFTQARAQLAAAQELRQQGEALLDRDVERERAGELDRPAVLISRIATLTARADELTAARALADAAAALEAATQTPLSSPEFNTEAARALLRSQ
;
A
#
# COMPACT_ATOMS: atom_id res chain seq x y z
N MET A 1 20.40 23.19 2.48
CA MET A 1 21.45 24.01 3.15
C MET A 1 22.78 23.93 2.38
N GLY A 2 22.86 24.35 1.14
CA GLY A 2 24.04 24.23 0.28
C GLY A 2 24.47 25.53 -0.42
N THR A 3 23.83 26.66 -0.11
CA THR A 3 24.04 27.93 -0.80
C THR A 3 25.15 28.82 -0.20
N ASN A 4 25.60 28.55 1.03
CA ASN A 4 26.54 29.41 1.73
C ASN A 4 28.03 29.20 1.42
N LYS A 5 28.39 28.22 0.57
CA LYS A 5 29.81 27.99 0.16
C LYS A 5 30.19 28.63 -1.17
N ARG A 6 29.46 29.64 -1.62
CA ARG A 6 29.80 30.40 -2.84
C ARG A 6 30.82 31.53 -2.61
N TYR A 7 31.04 31.92 -1.36
CA TYR A 7 31.94 32.99 -1.00
C TYR A 7 33.18 32.43 -0.30
N PRO A 8 34.37 32.87 -0.64
CA PRO A 8 35.61 32.45 0.03
C PRO A 8 35.63 32.96 1.47
N ASP A 9 36.07 32.09 2.38
CA ASP A 9 36.36 32.51 3.76
C ASP A 9 37.62 33.38 3.77
N LEU A 10 37.50 34.60 4.30
CA LEU A 10 38.61 35.54 4.45
C LEU A 10 39.15 35.41 5.88
N ALA A 11 40.41 34.97 6.01
CA ALA A 11 41.11 34.96 7.28
C ALA A 11 42.13 36.07 7.34
N LEU A 12 41.94 36.97 8.31
CA LEU A 12 42.89 38.07 8.65
C LEU A 12 43.60 37.68 9.93
N GLY A 13 44.93 37.56 9.86
CA GLY A 13 45.80 37.29 11.00
C GLY A 13 46.82 38.37 11.24
N PRO A 14 46.74 39.20 12.28
CA PRO A 14 47.83 40.04 12.72
C PRO A 14 48.90 39.16 13.41
N GLY A 15 50.14 39.29 13.00
CA GLY A 15 51.29 38.63 13.62
C GLY A 15 52.29 39.64 14.14
N TYR A 16 52.81 39.37 15.31
CA TYR A 16 53.95 40.15 15.90
C TYR A 16 55.09 39.18 16.13
N MET A 17 56.25 39.54 15.58
CA MET A 17 57.50 38.77 15.77
C MET A 17 58.60 39.71 16.23
N TYR A 18 59.29 39.27 17.29
CA TYR A 18 60.48 39.95 17.76
C TYR A 18 61.72 39.10 17.47
N ASP A 19 62.61 39.57 16.62
CA ASP A 19 63.79 38.83 16.22
C ASP A 19 65.03 39.78 16.24
N GLN A 20 66.05 39.37 17.01
CA GLN A 20 67.38 40.05 17.11
C GLN A 20 67.35 41.59 17.33
N GLY A 21 66.35 42.09 18.07
CA GLY A 21 66.25 43.54 18.38
C GLY A 21 65.29 44.29 17.46
N ASP A 22 64.81 43.71 16.39
CA ASP A 22 63.88 44.33 15.47
C ASP A 22 62.43 43.87 15.76
N ARG A 23 61.49 44.81 15.80
CA ARG A 23 60.06 44.57 15.96
C ARG A 23 59.42 44.50 14.59
N LYS A 24 58.97 43.30 14.19
CA LYS A 24 58.27 43.04 12.92
C LYS A 24 56.81 42.85 13.17
N VAL A 25 55.96 43.67 12.56
CA VAL A 25 54.51 43.47 12.53
C VAL A 25 54.16 42.93 11.15
N THR A 26 53.55 41.74 11.14
CA THR A 26 53.11 41.07 9.90
C THR A 26 51.60 41.02 9.85
N PHE A 27 51.02 41.27 8.71
CA PHE A 27 49.60 41.05 8.42
C PHE A 27 49.52 39.96 7.36
N SER A 28 48.86 38.86 7.72
CA SER A 28 48.55 37.79 6.75
C SER A 28 47.11 37.88 6.35
N LEU A 29 46.86 37.95 5.06
CA LEU A 29 45.54 37.79 4.45
C LEU A 29 45.54 36.48 3.70
N SER A 30 44.76 35.52 4.20
CA SER A 30 44.57 34.24 3.53
C SER A 30 43.15 34.17 2.99
N PHE A 31 43.02 33.86 1.72
CA PHE A 31 41.74 33.61 1.09
C PHE A 31 41.86 32.41 0.16
N GLU A 32 40.90 31.48 0.27
CA GLU A 32 40.78 30.41 -0.70
C GLU A 32 40.07 30.95 -1.95
N LEU A 33 40.84 31.11 -3.03
CA LEU A 33 40.23 31.38 -4.34
C LEU A 33 39.65 30.08 -4.91
N PRO A 34 38.35 29.97 -5.06
CA PRO A 34 37.73 28.80 -5.71
C PRO A 34 37.92 28.91 -7.23
N ILE A 35 39.18 28.77 -7.68
CA ILE A 35 39.53 29.03 -9.10
C ILE A 35 39.06 27.89 -10.01
N HIS A 36 38.77 26.69 -9.50
CA HIS A 36 38.53 25.49 -10.33
C HIS A 36 37.25 24.73 -10.07
N SER A 37 36.50 24.98 -9.02
CA SER A 37 35.24 24.31 -8.82
C SER A 37 34.28 25.16 -7.97
N HIS A 38 33.40 25.87 -8.59
CA HIS A 38 32.30 26.61 -7.94
C HIS A 38 31.33 25.65 -7.17
N ASN A 39 31.92 24.68 -6.44
CA ASN A 39 31.18 23.58 -5.78
C ASN A 39 30.26 22.79 -6.76
N ALA A 40 30.65 22.73 -8.04
CA ALA A 40 29.83 22.08 -9.09
C ALA A 40 29.52 20.61 -8.77
N GLY A 41 30.51 19.90 -8.20
CA GLY A 41 30.32 18.52 -7.76
C GLY A 41 29.29 18.37 -6.62
N GLY A 42 29.33 19.26 -5.63
CA GLY A 42 28.36 19.29 -4.54
C GLY A 42 26.94 19.64 -5.02
N ILE A 43 26.83 20.59 -5.93
CA ILE A 43 25.56 20.97 -6.55
C ILE A 43 25.01 19.85 -7.41
N ALA A 44 25.85 19.18 -8.22
CA ALA A 44 25.45 18.06 -9.05
C ALA A 44 24.96 16.88 -8.19
N ARG A 45 25.68 16.56 -7.10
CA ARG A 45 25.25 15.52 -6.15
C ARG A 45 23.92 15.87 -5.51
N ALA A 46 23.71 17.09 -5.01
CA ALA A 46 22.46 17.51 -4.39
C ALA A 46 21.28 17.47 -5.37
N ARG A 47 21.52 17.78 -6.65
CA ARG A 47 20.50 17.64 -7.71
C ARG A 47 20.16 16.17 -7.96
N ALA A 48 21.17 15.33 -8.13
CA ALA A 48 20.97 13.89 -8.32
C ALA A 48 20.25 13.24 -7.14
N ASP A 49 20.58 13.62 -5.90
CA ASP A 49 19.89 13.14 -4.70
C ASP A 49 18.42 13.58 -4.67
N ARG A 50 18.12 14.83 -5.05
CA ARG A 50 16.75 15.32 -5.17
C ARG A 50 15.98 14.56 -6.24
N ASP A 51 16.57 14.37 -7.42
CA ASP A 51 15.92 13.71 -8.54
C ASP A 51 15.67 12.22 -8.22
N ARG A 52 16.59 11.58 -7.47
CA ARG A 52 16.38 10.22 -6.91
C ARG A 52 15.19 10.16 -5.97
N VAL A 53 15.08 11.09 -4.99
CA VAL A 53 13.96 11.12 -4.05
C VAL A 53 12.62 11.35 -4.76
N ILE A 54 12.58 12.19 -5.80
CA ILE A 54 11.38 12.39 -6.61
C ILE A 54 10.97 11.07 -7.29
N ALA A 55 11.91 10.39 -7.95
CA ALA A 55 11.64 9.11 -8.61
C ALA A 55 11.20 8.01 -7.61
N GLU A 56 11.83 7.95 -6.43
CA GLU A 56 11.41 7.02 -5.36
C GLU A 56 9.99 7.33 -4.87
N THR A 57 9.60 8.60 -4.77
CA THR A 57 8.25 9.00 -4.39
C THR A 57 7.23 8.60 -5.44
N GLU A 58 7.50 8.83 -6.73
CA GLU A 58 6.62 8.42 -7.83
C GLU A 58 6.39 6.90 -7.86
N VAL A 59 7.46 6.11 -7.64
CA VAL A 59 7.35 4.64 -7.55
C VAL A 59 6.50 4.24 -6.35
N LEU A 60 6.68 4.90 -5.20
CA LEU A 60 5.91 4.61 -3.99
C LEU A 60 4.41 4.93 -4.20
N GLU A 61 4.08 6.08 -4.77
CA GLU A 61 2.71 6.47 -5.10
C GLU A 61 2.03 5.46 -6.04
N ALA A 62 2.75 5.04 -7.09
CA ALA A 62 2.27 4.03 -8.02
C ALA A 62 2.04 2.67 -7.33
N SER A 63 2.95 2.27 -6.41
CA SER A 63 2.82 1.01 -5.68
C SER A 63 1.63 1.03 -4.71
N ILE A 64 1.40 2.14 -4.01
CA ILE A 64 0.25 2.30 -3.09
C ILE A 64 -1.06 2.23 -3.89
N THR A 65 -1.14 2.93 -5.01
CA THR A 65 -2.33 2.89 -5.87
C THR A 65 -2.63 1.47 -6.35
N ALA A 66 -1.60 0.77 -6.85
CA ALA A 66 -1.76 -0.61 -7.31
C ALA A 66 -2.16 -1.58 -6.17
N GLU A 67 -1.68 -1.36 -4.94
CA GLU A 67 -2.06 -2.17 -3.77
C GLU A 67 -3.53 -1.95 -3.39
N VAL A 68 -4.00 -0.71 -3.39
CA VAL A 68 -5.41 -0.38 -3.13
C VAL A 68 -6.32 -0.97 -4.20
N ASP A 69 -5.99 -0.80 -5.48
CA ASP A 69 -6.77 -1.36 -6.59
C ASP A 69 -6.87 -2.88 -6.49
N LYS A 70 -5.73 -3.54 -6.24
CA LYS A 70 -5.69 -5.00 -6.04
C LYS A 70 -6.57 -5.45 -4.86
N ALA A 71 -6.51 -4.76 -3.74
CA ALA A 71 -7.32 -5.08 -2.56
C ALA A 71 -8.82 -4.88 -2.83
N ALA A 72 -9.20 -3.83 -3.56
CA ALA A 72 -10.58 -3.56 -3.97
C ALA A 72 -11.13 -4.64 -4.90
N ASP A 73 -10.33 -5.06 -5.89
CA ASP A 73 -10.69 -6.16 -6.78
C ASP A 73 -10.87 -7.48 -6.02
N GLN A 74 -9.96 -7.81 -5.11
CA GLN A 74 -10.05 -9.00 -4.27
C GLN A 74 -11.30 -8.99 -3.40
N PHE A 75 -11.64 -7.85 -2.80
CA PHE A 75 -12.87 -7.70 -2.02
C PHE A 75 -14.12 -7.91 -2.87
N THR A 76 -14.17 -7.33 -4.06
CA THR A 76 -15.29 -7.46 -4.99
C THR A 76 -15.46 -8.93 -5.44
N GLN A 77 -14.37 -9.61 -5.77
CA GLN A 77 -14.38 -11.03 -6.13
C GLN A 77 -14.83 -11.93 -4.97
N ALA A 78 -14.29 -11.70 -3.77
CA ALA A 78 -14.68 -12.48 -2.59
C ALA A 78 -16.16 -12.32 -2.24
N ARG A 79 -16.72 -11.10 -2.40
CA ARG A 79 -18.14 -10.83 -2.24
C ARG A 79 -18.99 -11.59 -3.26
N ALA A 80 -18.58 -11.62 -4.52
CA ALA A 80 -19.27 -12.38 -5.56
C ALA A 80 -19.21 -13.90 -5.29
N GLN A 81 -18.06 -14.41 -4.83
CA GLN A 81 -17.89 -15.81 -4.45
C GLN A 81 -18.80 -16.21 -3.28
N LEU A 82 -18.91 -15.37 -2.25
CA LEU A 82 -19.83 -15.63 -1.14
C LEU A 82 -21.28 -15.68 -1.62
N ALA A 83 -21.70 -14.74 -2.46
CA ALA A 83 -23.06 -14.73 -3.01
C ALA A 83 -23.37 -16.03 -3.80
N ALA A 84 -22.43 -16.48 -4.63
CA ALA A 84 -22.56 -17.72 -5.39
C ALA A 84 -22.61 -18.97 -4.47
N ALA A 85 -21.77 -19.00 -3.43
CA ALA A 85 -21.77 -20.09 -2.45
C ALA A 85 -23.08 -20.15 -1.64
N GLN A 86 -23.66 -19.01 -1.27
CA GLN A 86 -24.96 -18.90 -0.61
C GLN A 86 -26.08 -19.43 -1.49
N GLU A 87 -26.07 -19.07 -2.77
CA GLU A 87 -27.05 -19.57 -3.74
C GLU A 87 -26.96 -21.10 -3.90
N LEU A 88 -25.74 -21.63 -4.05
CA LEU A 88 -25.51 -23.06 -4.18
C LEU A 88 -25.99 -23.83 -2.92
N ARG A 89 -25.72 -23.31 -1.73
CA ARG A 89 -26.24 -23.89 -0.47
C ARG A 89 -27.76 -23.90 -0.44
N GLN A 90 -28.43 -22.79 -0.81
CA GLN A 90 -29.88 -22.71 -0.85
C GLN A 90 -30.48 -23.73 -1.84
N GLN A 91 -29.90 -23.87 -3.01
CA GLN A 91 -30.30 -24.86 -4.01
C GLN A 91 -30.11 -26.29 -3.50
N GLY A 92 -28.98 -26.56 -2.83
CA GLY A 92 -28.69 -27.86 -2.22
C GLY A 92 -29.67 -28.21 -1.10
N GLU A 93 -30.04 -27.27 -0.23
CA GLU A 93 -31.05 -27.47 0.81
C GLU A 93 -32.43 -27.77 0.23
N ALA A 94 -32.86 -26.99 -0.78
CA ALA A 94 -34.13 -27.21 -1.46
C ALA A 94 -34.18 -28.56 -2.21
N LEU A 95 -33.05 -29.03 -2.72
CA LEU A 95 -32.96 -30.38 -3.32
C LEU A 95 -33.04 -31.45 -2.26
N LEU A 96 -32.31 -31.33 -1.16
CA LEU A 96 -32.32 -32.28 -0.06
C LEU A 96 -33.75 -32.45 0.51
N ASP A 97 -34.46 -31.32 0.73
CA ASP A 97 -35.85 -31.37 1.24
C ASP A 97 -36.76 -32.15 0.29
N ARG A 98 -36.64 -31.92 -1.03
CA ARG A 98 -37.38 -32.67 -2.04
C ARG A 98 -37.04 -34.18 -2.03
N ASP A 99 -35.76 -34.51 -1.92
CA ASP A 99 -35.30 -35.90 -1.91
C ASP A 99 -35.77 -36.65 -0.65
N VAL A 100 -35.80 -35.96 0.50
CA VAL A 100 -36.39 -36.52 1.75
C VAL A 100 -37.89 -36.79 1.59
N GLU A 101 -38.66 -35.93 0.96
CA GLU A 101 -40.09 -36.17 0.71
C GLU A 101 -40.31 -37.33 -0.26
N ARG A 102 -39.46 -37.45 -1.30
CA ARG A 102 -39.53 -38.59 -2.25
C ARG A 102 -39.12 -39.90 -1.59
N GLU A 103 -38.17 -39.92 -0.66
CA GLU A 103 -37.81 -41.09 0.14
C GLU A 103 -39.06 -41.54 0.98
N ARG A 104 -39.73 -40.58 1.63
CA ARG A 104 -40.95 -40.86 2.41
C ARG A 104 -42.10 -41.43 1.56
N ALA A 105 -42.19 -40.97 0.31
CA ALA A 105 -43.15 -41.49 -0.66
C ALA A 105 -42.75 -42.86 -1.25
N GLY A 106 -41.56 -43.36 -0.94
CA GLY A 106 -41.03 -44.59 -1.50
C GLY A 106 -40.53 -44.50 -2.95
N GLU A 107 -40.35 -43.27 -3.47
CA GLU A 107 -39.90 -42.98 -4.82
C GLU A 107 -38.36 -42.90 -4.95
N LEU A 108 -37.68 -42.73 -3.83
CA LEU A 108 -36.23 -42.57 -3.78
C LEU A 108 -35.65 -43.47 -2.68
N ASP A 109 -34.48 -44.02 -2.92
CA ASP A 109 -33.75 -44.83 -1.96
C ASP A 109 -32.92 -44.01 -0.98
N ARG A 110 -32.69 -44.59 0.21
CA ARG A 110 -31.93 -43.92 1.28
C ARG A 110 -30.48 -43.49 0.88
N PRO A 111 -29.72 -44.31 0.10
CA PRO A 111 -28.40 -43.86 -0.37
C PRO A 111 -28.42 -42.57 -1.19
N ALA A 112 -29.45 -42.37 -2.03
CA ALA A 112 -29.58 -41.13 -2.82
C ALA A 112 -29.78 -39.89 -1.92
N VAL A 113 -30.62 -39.99 -0.87
CA VAL A 113 -30.81 -38.92 0.13
C VAL A 113 -29.52 -38.64 0.89
N LEU A 114 -28.71 -39.65 1.20
CA LEU A 114 -27.42 -39.47 1.86
C LEU A 114 -26.44 -38.69 0.95
N ILE A 115 -26.45 -38.96 -0.36
CA ILE A 115 -25.64 -38.21 -1.33
C ILE A 115 -26.05 -36.73 -1.35
N SER A 116 -27.35 -36.43 -1.44
CA SER A 116 -27.88 -35.05 -1.39
C SER A 116 -27.50 -34.34 -0.08
N ARG A 117 -27.53 -35.07 1.05
CA ARG A 117 -27.11 -34.54 2.35
C ARG A 117 -25.61 -34.20 2.39
N ILE A 118 -24.75 -35.09 1.86
CA ILE A 118 -23.30 -34.83 1.77
C ILE A 118 -23.05 -33.60 0.90
N ALA A 119 -23.71 -33.50 -0.27
CA ALA A 119 -23.56 -32.33 -1.15
C ALA A 119 -23.99 -31.04 -0.45
N THR A 120 -25.07 -31.03 0.31
CA THR A 120 -25.54 -29.88 1.08
C THR A 120 -24.54 -29.49 2.19
N LEU A 121 -23.97 -30.46 2.89
CA LEU A 121 -22.94 -30.21 3.91
C LEU A 121 -21.67 -29.64 3.29
N THR A 122 -21.28 -30.12 2.11
CA THR A 122 -20.14 -29.55 1.36
C THR A 122 -20.41 -28.10 0.96
N ALA A 123 -21.60 -27.82 0.42
CA ALA A 123 -21.97 -26.44 0.06
C ALA A 123 -21.98 -25.47 1.26
N ARG A 124 -22.39 -25.96 2.46
CA ARG A 124 -22.28 -25.18 3.71
C ARG A 124 -20.83 -24.91 4.12
N ALA A 125 -19.94 -25.88 3.95
CA ALA A 125 -18.50 -25.68 4.22
C ALA A 125 -17.87 -24.70 3.24
N ASP A 126 -18.26 -24.75 1.97
CA ASP A 126 -17.81 -23.81 0.93
C ASP A 126 -18.30 -22.39 1.21
N GLU A 127 -19.55 -22.21 1.68
CA GLU A 127 -20.06 -20.90 2.11
C GLU A 127 -19.24 -20.31 3.28
N LEU A 128 -18.90 -21.12 4.29
CA LEU A 128 -18.06 -20.68 5.40
C LEU A 128 -16.65 -20.28 4.93
N THR A 129 -16.11 -21.02 3.97
CA THR A 129 -14.81 -20.72 3.36
C THR A 129 -14.86 -19.40 2.60
N ALA A 130 -15.91 -19.18 1.81
CA ALA A 130 -16.12 -17.93 1.06
C ALA A 130 -16.37 -16.74 2.01
N ALA A 131 -17.11 -16.94 3.10
CA ALA A 131 -17.32 -15.90 4.11
C ALA A 131 -16.02 -15.49 4.80
N ARG A 132 -15.15 -16.46 5.09
CA ARG A 132 -13.81 -16.17 5.62
C ARG A 132 -12.96 -15.41 4.60
N ALA A 133 -12.95 -15.83 3.34
CA ALA A 133 -12.20 -15.14 2.28
C ALA A 133 -12.67 -13.69 2.11
N LEU A 134 -13.97 -13.41 2.26
CA LEU A 134 -14.50 -12.04 2.24
C LEU A 134 -14.01 -11.24 3.45
N ALA A 135 -13.97 -11.82 4.65
CA ALA A 135 -13.45 -11.13 5.83
C ALA A 135 -11.95 -10.81 5.69
N ASP A 136 -11.16 -11.75 5.16
CA ASP A 136 -9.74 -11.56 4.91
C ASP A 136 -9.50 -10.46 3.84
N ALA A 137 -10.30 -10.46 2.77
CA ALA A 137 -10.22 -9.43 1.72
C ALA A 137 -10.67 -8.05 2.24
N ALA A 138 -11.67 -7.98 3.12
CA ALA A 138 -12.07 -6.75 3.78
C ALA A 138 -10.95 -6.18 4.65
N ALA A 139 -10.30 -7.02 5.46
CA ALA A 139 -9.16 -6.61 6.28
C ALA A 139 -7.97 -6.13 5.43
N ALA A 140 -7.71 -6.78 4.29
CA ALA A 140 -6.68 -6.35 3.35
C ALA A 140 -6.98 -4.97 2.74
N LEU A 141 -8.24 -4.70 2.38
CA LEU A 141 -8.68 -3.41 1.87
C LEU A 141 -8.58 -2.31 2.94
N GLU A 142 -8.99 -2.58 4.18
CA GLU A 142 -8.81 -1.67 5.30
C GLU A 142 -7.33 -1.34 5.56
N ALA A 143 -6.45 -2.34 5.46
CA ALA A 143 -5.02 -2.15 5.62
C ALA A 143 -4.43 -1.29 4.48
N ALA A 144 -4.82 -1.53 3.22
CA ALA A 144 -4.34 -0.79 2.07
C ALA A 144 -4.81 0.67 2.06
N THR A 145 -6.06 0.92 2.49
CA THR A 145 -6.64 2.27 2.54
C THR A 145 -6.33 3.01 3.84
N GLN A 146 -5.77 2.34 4.85
CA GLN A 146 -5.57 2.84 6.21
C GLN A 146 -6.88 3.39 6.84
N THR A 147 -8.04 2.91 6.37
CA THR A 147 -9.35 3.40 6.77
C THR A 147 -10.29 2.23 7.04
N PRO A 148 -10.93 2.15 8.22
CA PRO A 148 -11.90 1.10 8.50
C PRO A 148 -13.10 1.18 7.54
N LEU A 149 -13.54 0.05 6.99
CA LEU A 149 -14.72 -0.02 6.09
C LEU A 149 -16.02 0.44 6.78
N SER A 150 -16.06 0.42 8.12
CA SER A 150 -17.16 0.92 8.93
C SER A 150 -17.16 2.44 9.10
N SER A 151 -16.14 3.16 8.64
CA SER A 151 -16.06 4.62 8.77
C SER A 151 -17.11 5.31 7.89
N PRO A 152 -17.73 6.42 8.35
CA PRO A 152 -18.72 7.15 7.56
C PRO A 152 -18.13 7.73 6.26
N GLU A 153 -16.82 7.95 6.18
CA GLU A 153 -16.11 8.44 5.00
C GLU A 153 -16.07 7.39 3.90
N PHE A 154 -15.78 6.12 4.24
CA PHE A 154 -15.79 5.02 3.29
C PHE A 154 -17.20 4.76 2.73
N ASN A 155 -18.22 4.85 3.57
CA ASN A 155 -19.61 4.60 3.18
C ASN A 155 -20.17 5.66 2.20
N THR A 156 -19.64 6.88 2.20
CA THR A 156 -20.09 7.95 1.32
C THR A 156 -19.33 8.00 -0.02
N GLU A 157 -18.03 7.76 -0.04
CA GLU A 157 -17.24 7.85 -1.27
C GLU A 157 -17.20 6.53 -2.07
N ALA A 158 -17.00 5.42 -1.40
CA ALA A 158 -16.98 4.10 -2.06
C ALA A 158 -18.35 3.73 -2.63
N ALA A 159 -19.43 4.03 -1.89
CA ALA A 159 -20.80 3.84 -2.39
C ALA A 159 -21.10 4.73 -3.60
N ARG A 160 -20.59 5.97 -3.62
CA ARG A 160 -20.71 6.87 -4.78
C ARG A 160 -19.86 6.46 -5.97
N ALA A 161 -18.68 5.89 -5.75
CA ALA A 161 -17.82 5.39 -6.82
C ALA A 161 -18.44 4.15 -7.49
N LEU A 162 -18.98 3.22 -6.70
CA LEU A 162 -19.68 2.02 -7.20
C LEU A 162 -20.99 2.36 -7.95
N LEU A 163 -21.69 3.44 -7.57
CA LEU A 163 -22.89 3.90 -8.27
C LEU A 163 -22.59 4.66 -9.58
N ARG A 164 -21.36 5.15 -9.78
CA ARG A 164 -20.94 5.84 -11.01
C ARG A 164 -20.36 4.90 -12.06
N SER A 165 -20.06 3.65 -11.70
CA SER A 165 -19.51 2.64 -12.61
C SER A 165 -20.58 1.74 -13.26
N GLN A 166 -21.84 1.98 -12.98
CA GLN A 166 -23.01 1.39 -13.66
C GLN A 166 -23.64 2.40 -14.65
#